data_5855cd1c437c752508b25852dfcc1531
#
_entry.id   5855cd1c437c752508b25852dfcc1531
#
_cell.length_a   1.000
_cell.length_b   1.000
_cell.length_c   1.000
_cell.angle_alpha   90.00
_cell.angle_beta   90.00
_cell.angle_gamma   90.00
#
_symmetry.space_group_name_H-M   'P 1'
#
loop_
_entity.id
_entity.type
_entity.pdbx_description
1 polymer ?
#
loop_
_entity_poly.entity_id
_entity_poly.type
_entity_poly.pdbx_seq_one_letter_code
_entity_poly.pdbx_strand_id
1 'polypeptide(L)'
;MDKKVAQAVLERASGHCETCGWSLTQDYALHHRKLKSRGGKDTVANLICVHHDCHNLATYSIHLNPEKSEAKGWMVNSWQDPAETPFVRPDGSIVLLKDDGTIFELVKGNE
;
A
#
# COMPACT_ATOMS: atom_id res chain seq x y z
N MET A 1 -8.46 -9.35 -11.62
CA MET A 1 -8.77 -8.28 -10.65
C MET A 1 -9.91 -7.42 -11.19
N ASP A 2 -10.82 -7.00 -10.34
CA ASP A 2 -11.92 -6.11 -10.71
C ASP A 2 -11.36 -4.73 -11.10
N LYS A 3 -11.80 -4.22 -12.25
CA LYS A 3 -11.36 -2.90 -12.75
C LYS A 3 -11.71 -1.77 -11.78
N LYS A 4 -12.84 -1.86 -11.08
CA LYS A 4 -13.27 -0.84 -10.12
C LYS A 4 -12.31 -0.79 -8.92
N VAL A 5 -11.83 -1.94 -8.45
CA VAL A 5 -10.88 -2.01 -7.35
C VAL A 5 -9.56 -1.37 -7.77
N ALA A 6 -9.02 -1.77 -8.92
CA ALA A 6 -7.78 -1.20 -9.44
C ALA A 6 -7.90 0.32 -9.63
N GLN A 7 -9.02 0.79 -10.19
CA GLN A 7 -9.25 2.22 -10.41
C GLN A 7 -9.28 2.99 -9.08
N ALA A 8 -9.95 2.48 -8.07
CA ALA A 8 -10.01 3.13 -6.76
C ALA A 8 -8.62 3.28 -6.14
N VAL A 9 -7.77 2.25 -6.27
CA VAL A 9 -6.38 2.30 -5.79
C VAL A 9 -5.59 3.36 -6.56
N LEU A 10 -5.71 3.39 -7.89
CA LEU A 10 -5.02 4.38 -8.74
C LEU A 10 -5.46 5.80 -8.42
N GLU A 11 -6.75 6.03 -8.21
CA GLU A 11 -7.29 7.33 -7.82
C GLU A 11 -6.73 7.78 -6.46
N ARG A 12 -6.68 6.87 -5.50
CA ARG A 12 -6.10 7.16 -4.18
C ARG A 12 -4.62 7.53 -4.28
N ALA A 13 -3.86 6.81 -5.11
CA ALA A 13 -2.43 7.07 -5.32
C ALA A 13 -2.17 8.42 -6.01
N SER A 14 -3.09 8.87 -6.84
CA SER A 14 -3.03 10.19 -7.49
C SER A 14 -1.73 10.44 -8.25
N GLY A 15 -1.24 9.43 -8.96
CA GLY A 15 -0.02 9.53 -9.78
C GLY A 15 1.28 9.42 -8.99
N HIS A 16 1.23 9.04 -7.73
CA HIS A 16 2.40 8.89 -6.88
C HIS A 16 2.51 7.49 -6.28
N CYS A 17 3.74 7.02 -6.09
CA CYS A 17 3.99 5.76 -5.40
C CYS A 17 3.55 5.89 -3.94
N GLU A 18 2.74 4.94 -3.46
CA GLU A 18 2.17 5.04 -2.13
C GLU A 18 3.17 4.75 -1.00
N THR A 19 4.37 4.24 -1.32
CA THR A 19 5.42 4.00 -0.30
C THR A 19 6.53 5.04 -0.33
N CYS A 20 7.00 5.48 -1.51
CA CYS A 20 8.09 6.46 -1.60
C CYS A 20 7.63 7.88 -1.91
N GLY A 21 6.44 8.06 -2.44
CA GLY A 21 5.87 9.38 -2.73
C GLY A 21 6.29 10.01 -4.05
N TRP A 22 7.26 9.45 -4.76
CA TRP A 22 7.68 9.97 -6.05
C TRP A 22 6.66 9.65 -7.14
N SER A 23 6.65 10.46 -8.20
CA SER A 23 5.74 10.29 -9.33
C SER A 23 5.86 8.90 -9.94
N LEU A 24 4.70 8.30 -10.25
CA LEU A 24 4.65 7.05 -10.99
C LEU A 24 4.86 7.30 -12.47
N THR A 25 5.54 6.39 -13.14
CA THR A 25 5.60 6.33 -14.59
C THR A 25 4.41 5.52 -15.10
N GLN A 26 4.37 5.21 -16.39
CA GLN A 26 3.31 4.38 -16.97
C GLN A 26 3.33 2.94 -16.43
N ASP A 27 4.46 2.52 -15.87
CA ASP A 27 4.64 1.17 -15.38
C ASP A 27 4.69 1.16 -13.85
N TYR A 28 3.80 0.39 -13.23
CA TYR A 28 3.66 0.31 -11.78
C TYR A 28 3.20 -1.09 -11.39
N ALA A 29 3.33 -1.41 -10.09
CA ALA A 29 2.81 -2.64 -9.52
C ALA A 29 1.66 -2.34 -8.56
N LEU A 30 0.65 -3.21 -8.54
CA LEU A 30 -0.36 -3.25 -7.48
C LEU A 30 0.07 -4.32 -6.49
N HIS A 31 0.56 -3.89 -5.34
CA HIS A 31 1.10 -4.77 -4.31
C HIS A 31 0.00 -5.18 -3.32
N HIS A 32 -0.10 -6.47 -3.05
CA HIS A 32 -0.96 -7.00 -1.99
C HIS A 32 -0.26 -6.83 -0.65
N ARG A 33 -0.78 -5.96 0.21
CA ARG A 33 -0.23 -5.74 1.56
C ARG A 33 -0.29 -7.05 2.36
N LYS A 34 -1.44 -7.69 2.37
CA LYS A 34 -1.60 -9.06 2.86
C LYS A 34 -1.43 -9.98 1.66
N LEU A 35 -0.35 -10.74 1.64
CA LEU A 35 -0.02 -11.60 0.50
C LEU A 35 -1.13 -12.61 0.25
N LYS A 36 -1.33 -13.00 -1.01
CA LYS A 36 -2.31 -14.04 -1.36
C LYS A 36 -2.06 -15.33 -0.60
N SER A 37 -0.79 -15.70 -0.40
CA SER A 37 -0.40 -16.86 0.40
C SER A 37 -0.79 -16.75 1.88
N ARG A 38 -1.05 -15.54 2.36
CA ARG A 38 -1.53 -15.26 3.73
C ARG A 38 -3.04 -15.05 3.79
N GLY A 39 -3.75 -15.32 2.70
CA GLY A 39 -5.19 -15.11 2.60
C GLY A 39 -5.60 -13.72 2.13
N GLY A 40 -4.68 -12.94 1.59
CA GLY A 40 -4.95 -11.60 1.07
C GLY A 40 -5.83 -11.63 -0.17
N LYS A 41 -6.74 -10.66 -0.26
CA LYS A 41 -7.71 -10.54 -1.35
C LYS A 41 -7.47 -9.30 -2.19
N ASP A 42 -8.12 -9.23 -3.34
CA ASP A 42 -8.10 -8.08 -4.25
C ASP A 42 -9.08 -7.02 -3.76
N THR A 43 -8.79 -6.40 -2.63
CA THR A 43 -9.60 -5.32 -2.06
C THR A 43 -8.85 -4.01 -2.09
N VAL A 44 -9.58 -2.89 -2.08
CA VAL A 44 -8.98 -1.56 -2.14
C VAL A 44 -8.05 -1.32 -0.95
N ALA A 45 -8.45 -1.74 0.24
CA ALA A 45 -7.62 -1.61 1.46
C ALA A 45 -6.35 -2.44 1.39
N ASN A 46 -6.36 -3.56 0.68
CA ASN A 46 -5.23 -4.48 0.59
C ASN A 46 -4.25 -4.18 -0.53
N LEU A 47 -4.62 -3.35 -1.49
CA LEU A 47 -3.78 -3.04 -2.64
C LEU A 47 -3.19 -1.65 -2.53
N ILE A 48 -1.89 -1.54 -2.84
CA ILE A 48 -1.22 -0.24 -2.96
C ILE A 48 -0.51 -0.16 -4.30
N CYS A 49 -0.45 1.05 -4.86
CA CYS A 49 0.18 1.31 -6.14
C CYS A 49 1.61 1.81 -5.91
N VAL A 50 2.58 1.10 -6.41
CA VAL A 50 3.98 1.36 -6.14
C VAL A 50 4.84 1.19 -7.40
N HIS A 51 6.04 1.80 -7.40
CA HIS A 51 7.05 1.50 -8.41
C HIS A 51 7.44 0.02 -8.33
N HIS A 52 7.85 -0.56 -9.45
CA HIS A 52 8.42 -1.92 -9.45
C HIS A 52 9.64 -2.02 -8.55
N ASP A 53 10.50 -1.00 -8.55
CA ASP A 53 11.67 -0.94 -7.68
C ASP A 53 11.28 -0.98 -6.19
N CYS A 54 10.23 -0.23 -5.82
CA CYS A 54 9.73 -0.22 -4.44
C CYS A 54 9.04 -1.53 -4.07
N HIS A 55 8.49 -2.24 -5.05
CA HIS A 55 7.79 -3.51 -4.83
C HIS A 55 8.76 -4.65 -4.53
N ASN A 56 9.68 -4.97 -5.44
CA ASN A 56 10.52 -6.16 -5.29
C ASN A 56 11.90 -6.11 -5.97
N LEU A 57 12.23 -5.07 -6.73
CA LEU A 57 13.47 -5.06 -7.52
C LEU A 57 14.66 -4.43 -6.78
N ALA A 58 14.44 -3.32 -6.08
CA ALA A 58 15.52 -2.61 -5.39
C ALA A 58 15.80 -3.17 -4.01
N THR A 59 16.99 -2.92 -3.49
CA THR A 59 17.39 -3.37 -2.14
C THR A 59 16.52 -2.77 -1.04
N TYR A 60 15.91 -1.60 -1.28
CA TYR A 60 15.00 -0.95 -0.34
C TYR A 60 13.53 -1.37 -0.52
N SER A 61 13.26 -2.35 -1.37
CA SER A 61 11.90 -2.76 -1.73
C SER A 61 11.13 -3.41 -0.58
N ILE A 62 9.80 -3.43 -0.73
CA ILE A 62 8.88 -4.04 0.25
C ILE A 62 9.23 -5.50 0.50
N HIS A 63 9.37 -6.30 -0.57
CA HIS A 63 9.59 -7.74 -0.44
C HIS A 63 10.97 -8.11 0.10
N LEU A 64 11.98 -7.27 -0.10
CA LEU A 64 13.33 -7.51 0.41
C LEU A 64 13.54 -6.98 1.82
N ASN A 65 12.56 -6.26 2.38
CA ASN A 65 12.63 -5.70 3.74
C ASN A 65 11.33 -6.00 4.50
N PRO A 66 11.04 -7.30 4.77
CA PRO A 66 9.74 -7.68 5.35
C PRO A 66 9.50 -7.11 6.74
N GLU A 67 10.51 -7.05 7.58
CA GLU A 67 10.38 -6.54 8.95
C GLU A 67 10.00 -5.05 8.95
N LYS A 68 10.72 -4.24 8.16
CA LYS A 68 10.42 -2.81 7.97
C LYS A 68 9.04 -2.62 7.35
N SER A 69 8.71 -3.44 6.35
CA SER A 69 7.44 -3.34 5.63
C SER A 69 6.26 -3.69 6.53
N GLU A 70 6.40 -4.68 7.40
CA GLU A 70 5.37 -5.00 8.38
C GLU A 70 5.19 -3.87 9.39
N ALA A 71 6.29 -3.27 9.86
CA ALA A 71 6.23 -2.14 10.78
C ALA A 71 5.49 -0.93 10.19
N LYS A 72 5.58 -0.73 8.89
CA LYS A 72 4.93 0.39 8.18
C LYS A 72 3.56 0.06 7.61
N GLY A 73 3.07 -1.16 7.79
CA GLY A 73 1.79 -1.59 7.24
C GLY A 73 1.81 -1.81 5.74
N TRP A 74 2.97 -1.84 5.12
CA TRP A 74 3.14 -2.18 3.71
C TRP A 74 3.02 -3.68 3.47
N MET A 75 3.28 -4.47 4.51
CA MET A 75 2.98 -5.90 4.57
C MET A 75 2.12 -6.17 5.80
N VAL A 76 1.13 -7.03 5.64
CA VAL A 76 0.13 -7.34 6.67
C VAL A 76 0.17 -8.84 6.96
N ASN A 77 0.12 -9.20 8.23
CA ASN A 77 0.15 -10.60 8.66
C ASN A 77 -1.18 -11.31 8.41
N SER A 78 -1.15 -12.66 8.41
CA SER A 78 -2.33 -13.47 8.09
C SER A 78 -3.51 -13.27 9.03
N TRP A 79 -3.25 -12.88 10.29
CA TRP A 79 -4.29 -12.66 11.30
C TRP A 79 -4.81 -11.22 11.33
N GLN A 80 -4.28 -10.32 10.52
CA GLN A 80 -4.67 -8.92 10.50
C GLN A 80 -5.60 -8.61 9.32
N ASP A 81 -6.49 -7.64 9.53
CA ASP A 81 -7.34 -7.10 8.47
C ASP A 81 -6.63 -5.88 7.86
N PRO A 82 -6.37 -5.87 6.54
CA PRO A 82 -5.72 -4.71 5.90
C PRO A 82 -6.44 -3.39 6.14
N ALA A 83 -7.77 -3.38 6.18
CA ALA A 83 -8.56 -2.17 6.41
C ALA A 83 -8.41 -1.60 7.83
N GLU A 84 -7.95 -2.42 8.77
CA GLU A 84 -7.76 -2.05 10.17
C GLU A 84 -6.28 -1.99 10.57
N THR A 85 -5.36 -2.17 9.63
CA THR A 85 -3.91 -2.17 9.89
C THR A 85 -3.33 -0.82 9.46
N PRO A 86 -2.72 -0.05 10.39
CA PRO A 86 -2.13 1.24 10.07
C PRO A 86 -1.12 1.17 8.93
N PHE A 87 -1.19 2.18 8.05
CA PHE A 87 -0.33 2.32 6.88
C PHE A 87 0.42 3.64 6.96
N VAL A 88 1.74 3.59 6.88
CA VAL A 88 2.60 4.78 6.92
C VAL A 88 2.78 5.32 5.51
N ARG A 89 2.32 6.55 5.27
CA ARG A 89 2.46 7.23 3.97
C ARG A 89 3.80 7.96 3.87
N PRO A 90 4.19 8.35 2.63
CA PRO A 90 5.48 9.04 2.41
C PRO A 90 5.67 10.32 3.21
N ASP A 91 4.59 11.04 3.51
CA ASP A 91 4.65 12.28 4.30
C ASP A 91 4.75 12.03 5.81
N GLY A 92 4.84 10.77 6.22
CA GLY A 92 4.88 10.38 7.62
C GLY A 92 3.52 10.24 8.28
N SER A 93 2.42 10.55 7.58
CA SER A 93 1.09 10.31 8.12
C SER A 93 0.82 8.82 8.28
N ILE A 94 0.03 8.47 9.29
CA ILE A 94 -0.39 7.09 9.54
C ILE A 94 -1.90 7.03 9.36
N VAL A 95 -2.36 6.16 8.49
CA VAL A 95 -3.75 6.12 8.06
C VAL A 95 -4.29 4.69 8.04
N LEU A 96 -5.61 4.56 8.00
CA LEU A 96 -6.27 3.31 7.61
C LEU A 96 -6.76 3.48 6.18
N LEU A 97 -6.43 2.52 5.33
CA LEU A 97 -6.92 2.46 3.95
C LEU A 97 -8.21 1.65 3.95
N LYS A 98 -9.30 2.23 3.48
CA LYS A 98 -10.62 1.60 3.53
C LYS A 98 -11.02 1.01 2.18
N ASP A 99 -11.89 0.00 2.21
CA ASP A 99 -12.34 -0.70 1.01
C ASP A 99 -13.23 0.16 0.10
N ASP A 100 -13.80 1.23 0.62
CA ASP A 100 -14.58 2.20 -0.18
C ASP A 100 -13.69 3.24 -0.88
N GLY A 101 -12.36 3.13 -0.73
CA GLY A 101 -11.40 4.08 -1.33
C GLY A 101 -11.08 5.27 -0.45
N THR A 102 -11.73 5.42 0.70
CA THR A 102 -11.43 6.53 1.63
C THR A 102 -10.20 6.23 2.48
N ILE A 103 -9.66 7.28 3.07
CA ILE A 103 -8.51 7.21 3.96
C ILE A 103 -8.92 7.80 5.31
N PHE A 104 -8.70 7.05 6.38
CA PHE A 104 -8.95 7.53 7.74
C PHE A 104 -7.63 7.87 8.40
N GLU A 105 -7.40 9.15 8.70
CA GLU A 105 -6.15 9.62 9.29
C GLU A 105 -6.08 9.33 10.79
N LEU A 106 -5.03 8.63 11.22
CA LEU A 106 -4.74 8.34 12.62
C LEU A 106 -3.73 9.33 13.20
N VAL A 107 -2.67 9.62 12.42
CA VAL A 107 -1.60 10.55 12.81
C VAL A 107 -1.31 11.44 11.62
N LYS A 108 -1.21 12.75 11.85
CA LYS A 108 -0.88 13.71 10.80
C LYS A 108 0.57 13.54 10.36
N GLY A 109 0.80 13.74 9.07
CA GLY A 109 2.14 13.77 8.52
C GLY A 109 2.87 15.07 8.82
N ASN A 110 4.10 15.14 8.33
CA ASN A 110 4.91 16.35 8.38
C ASN A 110 4.31 17.41 7.46
N GLU A 111 4.20 18.61 7.96
CA GLU A 111 3.77 19.78 7.20
C GLU A 111 4.96 20.49 6.55
#